data_fd81f7bca60a7faaaaaf9a907040a61d
#
_entry.id   fd81f7bca60a7faaaaaf9a907040a61d
#
_cell.length_a   1.000
_cell.length_b   1.000
_cell.length_c   1.000
_cell.angle_alpha   90.00
_cell.angle_beta   90.00
_cell.angle_gamma   90.00
#
_symmetry.space_group_name_H-M   'P 1'
#
loop_
_entity.id
_entity.type
_entity.pdbx_description
1 polymer ?
#
loop_
_entity_poly.entity_id
_entity_poly.type
_entity_poly.pdbx_seq_one_letter_code
_entity_poly.pdbx_strand_id
1 'polypeptide(L)'
;MKPMSAGLKLKKLLARRGKVLAVLGAPNAFHAKIMEANGVEACFVGTSITGGNYTGLPDLGILSMTECVGIAKWIARSVKIPVILDGDTGHGGIMAVRRLVRECIEAGLAGLRLDDQPLEQKRRTMSSGISIVAREEAVTRYRAAVDAKNEIDANFVIMAQCYARNAVNGGMAELLKRLRRYEQEAGVDWVQFEAPHSVAEIKRARQVVKGPFSAMKGELPRALTLAEHKELQLNAAWYTFLPDQVLKIAAWRFLESFKEKDMNAWFEFTHDNPDTPFSGGKALPWDATGMSELSQLETRYFTKKKRR
;
A
#
# COMPACT_ATOMS: atom_id res chain seq x y z
N MET A 1 -25.59 -13.52 -4.52
CA MET A 1 -24.81 -12.49 -5.26
C MET A 1 -23.33 -12.81 -5.14
N LYS A 2 -22.57 -12.78 -6.26
CA LYS A 2 -21.12 -12.89 -6.16
C LYS A 2 -20.57 -11.73 -5.31
N PRO A 3 -19.63 -11.96 -4.39
CA PRO A 3 -19.04 -10.87 -3.63
C PRO A 3 -18.35 -9.89 -4.59
N MET A 4 -18.41 -8.60 -4.25
CA MET A 4 -17.75 -7.53 -5.02
C MET A 4 -16.25 -7.77 -5.06
N SER A 5 -15.62 -7.69 -6.26
CA SER A 5 -14.17 -7.85 -6.38
C SER A 5 -13.42 -6.75 -5.59
N ALA A 6 -12.20 -7.06 -5.11
CA ALA A 6 -11.38 -6.13 -4.36
C ALA A 6 -11.08 -4.87 -5.18
N GLY A 7 -10.81 -5.03 -6.48
CA GLY A 7 -10.57 -3.92 -7.40
C GLY A 7 -11.79 -2.99 -7.53
N LEU A 8 -13.01 -3.55 -7.66
CA LEU A 8 -14.22 -2.74 -7.72
C LEU A 8 -14.47 -1.96 -6.42
N LYS A 9 -14.16 -2.55 -5.26
CA LYS A 9 -14.21 -1.83 -3.98
C LYS A 9 -13.26 -0.62 -4.01
N LEU A 10 -12.02 -0.82 -4.44
CA LEU A 10 -11.02 0.25 -4.53
C LEU A 10 -11.46 1.36 -5.49
N LYS A 11 -11.96 1.01 -6.69
CA LYS A 11 -12.50 1.98 -7.66
C LYS A 11 -13.61 2.83 -7.05
N LYS A 12 -14.55 2.22 -6.34
CA LYS A 12 -15.62 2.95 -5.65
C LYS A 12 -15.11 3.89 -4.57
N LEU A 13 -14.09 3.50 -3.81
CA LEU A 13 -13.47 4.36 -2.80
C LEU A 13 -12.78 5.57 -3.44
N LEU A 14 -12.04 5.37 -4.53
CA LEU A 14 -11.36 6.43 -5.27
C LEU A 14 -12.35 7.41 -5.96
N ALA A 15 -13.52 6.92 -6.38
CA ALA A 15 -14.53 7.73 -7.06
C ALA A 15 -15.41 8.57 -6.13
N ARG A 16 -15.27 8.45 -4.80
CA ARG A 16 -16.12 9.18 -3.85
C ARG A 16 -15.89 10.69 -3.96
N ARG A 17 -16.99 11.43 -4.13
CA ARG A 17 -16.94 12.89 -4.10
C ARG A 17 -16.85 13.39 -2.66
N GLY A 18 -15.98 14.34 -2.41
CA GLY A 18 -15.87 15.03 -1.11
C GLY A 18 -15.25 14.20 0.03
N LYS A 19 -14.82 12.95 -0.24
CA LYS A 19 -14.11 12.11 0.75
C LYS A 19 -12.82 11.58 0.15
N VAL A 20 -11.70 11.87 0.78
CA VAL A 20 -10.36 11.40 0.41
C VAL A 20 -10.14 10.01 1.01
N LEU A 21 -9.62 9.09 0.24
CA LEU A 21 -9.23 7.76 0.71
C LEU A 21 -7.87 7.85 1.44
N ALA A 22 -7.83 7.57 2.73
CA ALA A 22 -6.56 7.39 3.43
C ALA A 22 -6.01 5.98 3.15
N VAL A 23 -4.82 5.90 2.55
CA VAL A 23 -4.12 4.64 2.29
C VAL A 23 -2.97 4.51 3.28
N LEU A 24 -3.03 3.50 4.15
CA LEU A 24 -2.03 3.22 5.16
C LEU A 24 -1.24 1.96 4.81
N GLY A 25 0.06 1.94 5.11
CA GLY A 25 0.90 0.76 4.92
C GLY A 25 0.64 -0.30 5.99
N ALA A 26 0.40 -1.53 5.57
CA ALA A 26 0.24 -2.66 6.47
C ALA A 26 1.59 -3.33 6.73
N PRO A 27 2.15 -3.28 7.97
CA PRO A 27 3.41 -3.95 8.28
C PRO A 27 3.34 -5.48 8.07
N ASN A 28 2.21 -6.08 8.39
CA ASN A 28 1.92 -7.51 8.20
C ASN A 28 0.39 -7.77 8.24
N ALA A 29 -0.01 -9.04 8.09
CA ALA A 29 -1.41 -9.44 8.06
C ALA A 29 -2.17 -9.15 9.37
N PHE A 30 -1.53 -9.30 10.53
CA PHE A 30 -2.17 -9.02 11.81
C PHE A 30 -2.45 -7.52 11.98
N HIS A 31 -1.49 -6.66 11.64
CA HIS A 31 -1.68 -5.23 11.67
C HIS A 31 -2.71 -4.74 10.64
N ALA A 32 -2.81 -5.40 9.49
CA ALA A 32 -3.89 -5.11 8.53
C ALA A 32 -5.28 -5.33 9.15
N LYS A 33 -5.45 -6.39 9.97
CA LYS A 33 -6.70 -6.61 10.72
C LYS A 33 -6.96 -5.54 11.78
N ILE A 34 -5.91 -5.10 12.51
CA ILE A 34 -6.02 -3.97 13.44
C ILE A 34 -6.48 -2.71 12.69
N MET A 35 -5.88 -2.43 11.54
CA MET A 35 -6.24 -1.28 10.70
C MET A 35 -7.70 -1.36 10.25
N GLU A 36 -8.15 -2.51 9.74
CA GLU A 36 -9.55 -2.73 9.34
C GLU A 36 -10.52 -2.55 10.52
N ALA A 37 -10.22 -3.11 11.69
CA ALA A 37 -11.03 -2.98 12.90
C ALA A 37 -11.15 -1.52 13.38
N ASN A 38 -10.15 -0.68 13.07
CA ASN A 38 -10.16 0.75 13.37
C ASN A 38 -10.64 1.63 12.20
N GLY A 39 -11.35 1.05 11.22
CA GLY A 39 -12.03 1.80 10.16
C GLY A 39 -11.13 2.27 9.02
N VAL A 40 -9.92 1.76 8.90
CA VAL A 40 -9.09 1.97 7.70
C VAL A 40 -9.80 1.32 6.51
N GLU A 41 -9.89 2.04 5.39
CA GLU A 41 -10.71 1.61 4.25
C GLU A 41 -9.90 0.96 3.11
N ALA A 42 -8.57 1.14 3.11
CA ALA A 42 -7.63 0.49 2.17
C ALA A 42 -6.24 0.43 2.77
N CYS A 43 -5.50 -0.62 2.47
CA CYS A 43 -4.10 -0.72 2.89
C CYS A 43 -3.16 -0.98 1.71
N PHE A 44 -1.89 -0.66 1.95
CA PHE A 44 -0.80 -0.76 1.00
C PHE A 44 0.26 -1.74 1.51
N VAL A 45 0.76 -2.57 0.63
CA VAL A 45 1.87 -3.49 0.85
C VAL A 45 3.06 -2.95 0.07
N GLY A 46 3.97 -2.28 0.76
CA GLY A 46 5.14 -1.66 0.16
C GLY A 46 6.41 -2.47 0.40
N THR A 47 7.33 -2.44 -0.53
CA THR A 47 8.65 -3.09 -0.41
C THR A 47 9.45 -2.50 0.74
N SER A 48 9.36 -1.18 0.96
CA SER A 48 10.05 -0.50 2.06
C SER A 48 9.52 -0.88 3.46
N ILE A 49 8.20 -0.94 3.61
CA ILE A 49 7.55 -1.15 4.91
C ILE A 49 7.32 -2.63 5.15
N THR A 50 6.43 -3.23 4.36
CA THR A 50 6.04 -4.63 4.55
C THR A 50 7.18 -5.58 4.24
N GLY A 51 7.85 -5.38 3.10
CA GLY A 51 9.01 -6.18 2.70
C GLY A 51 10.16 -6.04 3.70
N GLY A 52 10.49 -4.81 4.10
CA GLY A 52 11.53 -4.53 5.09
C GLY A 52 11.24 -5.13 6.46
N ASN A 53 9.99 -5.09 6.95
CA ASN A 53 9.62 -5.72 8.22
C ASN A 53 9.65 -7.25 8.15
N TYR A 54 9.37 -7.83 6.98
CA TYR A 54 9.38 -9.28 6.80
C TYR A 54 10.80 -9.84 6.63
N THR A 55 11.69 -9.12 5.93
CA THR A 55 13.01 -9.63 5.52
C THR A 55 14.20 -8.95 6.20
N GLY A 56 14.01 -7.76 6.79
CA GLY A 56 15.09 -6.91 7.27
C GLY A 56 15.91 -6.21 6.15
N LEU A 57 15.53 -6.39 4.88
CA LEU A 57 16.25 -5.85 3.72
C LEU A 57 15.80 -4.43 3.35
N PRO A 58 16.70 -3.62 2.79
CA PRO A 58 16.36 -2.28 2.30
C PRO A 58 15.55 -2.35 1.00
N ASP A 59 14.78 -1.27 0.75
CA ASP A 59 13.98 -1.07 -0.46
C ASP A 59 14.85 -0.59 -1.64
N LEU A 60 15.45 -1.51 -2.34
CA LEU A 60 16.31 -1.27 -3.51
C LEU A 60 16.01 -2.26 -4.66
N GLY A 61 14.77 -2.78 -4.75
CA GLY A 61 14.40 -3.75 -5.77
C GLY A 61 15.01 -5.15 -5.53
N ILE A 62 15.36 -5.47 -4.28
CA ILE A 62 16.01 -6.76 -3.91
C ILE A 62 14.99 -7.89 -3.89
N LEU A 63 13.76 -7.62 -3.44
CA LEU A 63 12.72 -8.65 -3.34
C LEU A 63 12.22 -9.05 -4.73
N SER A 64 12.11 -10.35 -4.93
CA SER A 64 11.53 -10.91 -6.16
C SER A 64 10.02 -10.70 -6.22
N MET A 65 9.46 -10.77 -7.44
CA MET A 65 8.00 -10.79 -7.66
C MET A 65 7.29 -11.81 -6.75
N THR A 66 7.83 -13.01 -6.65
CA THR A 66 7.21 -14.10 -5.88
C THR A 66 7.16 -13.79 -4.39
N GLU A 67 8.21 -13.17 -3.83
CA GLU A 67 8.23 -12.74 -2.43
C GLU A 67 7.23 -11.61 -2.19
N CYS A 68 7.24 -10.57 -3.02
CA CYS A 68 6.31 -9.44 -2.90
C CYS A 68 4.84 -9.88 -2.97
N VAL A 69 4.47 -10.67 -3.99
CA VAL A 69 3.11 -11.19 -4.15
C VAL A 69 2.76 -12.18 -3.04
N GLY A 70 3.70 -13.03 -2.62
CA GLY A 70 3.49 -14.00 -1.53
C GLY A 70 3.14 -13.32 -0.21
N ILE A 71 3.88 -12.28 0.17
CA ILE A 71 3.61 -11.48 1.37
C ILE A 71 2.24 -10.78 1.24
N ALA A 72 1.99 -10.11 0.11
CA ALA A 72 0.76 -9.37 -0.13
C ALA A 72 -0.49 -10.27 -0.12
N LYS A 73 -0.38 -11.49 -0.62
CA LYS A 73 -1.45 -12.50 -0.63
C LYS A 73 -1.95 -12.84 0.79
N TRP A 74 -1.05 -13.01 1.76
CA TRP A 74 -1.44 -13.23 3.15
C TRP A 74 -2.20 -12.05 3.73
N ILE A 75 -1.76 -10.83 3.43
CA ILE A 75 -2.43 -9.61 3.87
C ILE A 75 -3.81 -9.50 3.21
N ALA A 76 -3.91 -9.66 1.88
CA ALA A 76 -5.18 -9.57 1.16
C ALA A 76 -6.23 -10.59 1.63
N ARG A 77 -5.80 -11.79 2.01
CA ARG A 77 -6.68 -12.84 2.53
C ARG A 77 -7.11 -12.63 3.98
N SER A 78 -6.40 -11.81 4.73
CA SER A 78 -6.67 -11.57 6.15
C SER A 78 -7.72 -10.47 6.41
N VAL A 79 -8.03 -9.63 5.42
CA VAL A 79 -8.91 -8.48 5.53
C VAL A 79 -9.94 -8.42 4.39
N LYS A 80 -11.00 -7.64 4.60
CA LYS A 80 -12.05 -7.39 3.59
C LYS A 80 -11.84 -6.07 2.84
N ILE A 81 -10.99 -5.18 3.38
CA ILE A 81 -10.63 -3.92 2.73
C ILE A 81 -9.70 -4.16 1.54
N PRO A 82 -9.72 -3.29 0.51
CA PRO A 82 -8.81 -3.37 -0.63
C PRO A 82 -7.34 -3.30 -0.22
N VAL A 83 -6.52 -4.18 -0.79
CA VAL A 83 -5.06 -4.21 -0.61
C VAL A 83 -4.38 -3.88 -1.93
N ILE A 84 -3.45 -2.93 -1.91
CA ILE A 84 -2.68 -2.47 -3.07
C ILE A 84 -1.23 -2.91 -2.88
N LEU A 85 -0.64 -3.54 -3.89
CA LEU A 85 0.77 -3.94 -3.87
C LEU A 85 1.66 -2.87 -4.51
N ASP A 86 2.83 -2.67 -3.94
CA ASP A 86 3.97 -2.06 -4.62
C ASP A 86 4.60 -3.06 -5.58
N GLY A 87 4.48 -2.81 -6.85
CA GLY A 87 5.09 -3.63 -7.89
C GLY A 87 6.44 -3.10 -8.36
N ASP A 88 7.00 -2.12 -7.66
CA ASP A 88 8.27 -1.49 -8.02
C ASP A 88 8.27 -1.10 -9.52
N THR A 89 9.31 -1.48 -10.24
CA THR A 89 9.45 -1.27 -11.70
C THR A 89 8.77 -2.35 -12.55
N GLY A 90 8.07 -3.33 -11.93
CA GLY A 90 7.40 -4.45 -12.61
C GLY A 90 8.19 -5.76 -12.62
N HIS A 91 9.30 -5.84 -11.89
CA HIS A 91 10.15 -7.03 -11.73
C HIS A 91 10.68 -7.64 -13.04
N GLY A 92 10.86 -6.83 -14.08
CA GLY A 92 11.38 -7.25 -15.37
C GLY A 92 10.79 -6.48 -16.56
N GLY A 93 10.93 -7.03 -17.75
CA GLY A 93 10.37 -6.46 -18.98
C GLY A 93 8.84 -6.59 -19.07
N ILE A 94 8.28 -6.19 -20.21
CA ILE A 94 6.82 -6.12 -20.44
C ILE A 94 6.08 -7.43 -20.08
N MET A 95 6.67 -8.59 -20.39
CA MET A 95 6.03 -9.87 -20.07
C MET A 95 6.04 -10.17 -18.55
N ALA A 96 7.05 -9.70 -17.82
CA ALA A 96 7.07 -9.79 -16.36
C ALA A 96 5.99 -8.90 -15.73
N VAL A 97 5.79 -7.68 -16.24
CA VAL A 97 4.69 -6.78 -15.81
C VAL A 97 3.33 -7.44 -16.00
N ARG A 98 3.07 -8.05 -17.17
CA ARG A 98 1.81 -8.76 -17.44
C ARG A 98 1.61 -9.93 -16.47
N ARG A 99 2.67 -10.71 -16.22
CA ARG A 99 2.65 -11.79 -15.22
C ARG A 99 2.36 -11.26 -13.83
N LEU A 100 3.03 -10.19 -13.40
CA LEU A 100 2.82 -9.57 -12.08
C LEU A 100 1.35 -9.17 -11.86
N VAL A 101 0.71 -8.56 -12.87
CA VAL A 101 -0.72 -8.22 -12.81
C VAL A 101 -1.58 -9.47 -12.59
N ARG A 102 -1.32 -10.55 -13.32
CA ARG A 102 -2.03 -11.83 -13.15
C ARG A 102 -1.87 -12.37 -11.74
N GLU A 103 -0.64 -12.50 -11.27
CA GLU A 103 -0.32 -13.00 -9.93
C GLU A 103 -1.00 -12.16 -8.82
N CYS A 104 -1.04 -10.84 -8.98
CA CYS A 104 -1.73 -9.92 -8.06
C CYS A 104 -3.25 -10.17 -8.02
N ILE A 105 -3.89 -10.32 -9.16
CA ILE A 105 -5.33 -10.60 -9.25
C ILE A 105 -5.65 -11.97 -8.61
N GLU A 106 -4.89 -12.99 -8.92
CA GLU A 106 -5.03 -14.34 -8.36
C GLU A 106 -4.77 -14.38 -6.84
N ALA A 107 -3.89 -13.50 -6.34
CA ALA A 107 -3.64 -13.33 -4.92
C ALA A 107 -4.81 -12.63 -4.17
N GLY A 108 -5.77 -12.05 -4.89
CA GLY A 108 -6.92 -11.32 -4.33
C GLY A 108 -6.65 -9.84 -4.03
N LEU A 109 -5.60 -9.27 -4.61
CA LEU A 109 -5.27 -7.85 -4.47
C LEU A 109 -6.27 -6.98 -5.23
N ALA A 110 -6.40 -5.73 -4.81
CA ALA A 110 -7.29 -4.74 -5.40
C ALA A 110 -6.62 -3.89 -6.48
N GLY A 111 -5.32 -3.75 -6.39
CA GLY A 111 -4.55 -2.91 -7.31
C GLY A 111 -3.04 -3.13 -7.19
N LEU A 112 -2.35 -2.58 -8.16
CA LEU A 112 -0.91 -2.62 -8.32
C LEU A 112 -0.40 -1.22 -8.62
N ARG A 113 0.59 -0.75 -7.85
CA ARG A 113 1.35 0.45 -8.16
C ARG A 113 2.61 0.05 -8.90
N LEU A 114 2.89 0.72 -10.00
CA LEU A 114 4.15 0.59 -10.75
C LEU A 114 4.83 1.95 -10.86
N ASP A 115 6.14 1.98 -10.84
CA ASP A 115 6.93 3.19 -11.03
C ASP A 115 7.59 3.28 -12.42
N ASP A 116 8.05 4.49 -12.78
CA ASP A 116 8.69 4.78 -14.06
C ASP A 116 10.23 4.83 -13.98
N GLN A 117 10.82 4.23 -12.94
CA GLN A 117 12.27 4.06 -12.81
C GLN A 117 12.79 2.90 -13.70
N PRO A 118 14.09 2.88 -14.03
CA PRO A 118 14.72 1.73 -14.65
C PRO A 118 14.86 0.57 -13.66
N LEU A 119 14.77 -0.66 -14.14
CA LEU A 119 14.79 -1.87 -13.32
C LEU A 119 16.09 -1.99 -12.48
N GLU A 120 17.23 -1.81 -13.12
CA GLU A 120 18.53 -2.03 -12.49
C GLU A 120 18.99 -0.88 -11.57
N GLN A 121 18.29 0.23 -11.58
CA GLN A 121 18.69 1.44 -10.86
C GLN A 121 17.57 2.01 -9.99
N LYS A 122 16.66 1.16 -9.55
CA LYS A 122 15.59 1.59 -8.65
C LYS A 122 16.16 2.28 -7.41
N ARG A 123 15.60 3.43 -7.05
CA ARG A 123 15.93 4.19 -5.84
C ARG A 123 14.67 4.47 -5.04
N ARG A 124 14.84 4.58 -3.73
CA ARG A 124 13.76 5.04 -2.85
C ARG A 124 13.40 6.49 -3.15
N THR A 125 12.15 6.84 -2.89
CA THR A 125 11.70 8.22 -2.79
C THR A 125 12.68 9.06 -1.96
N MET A 126 13.00 10.25 -2.41
CA MET A 126 13.96 11.18 -1.77
C MET A 126 15.42 10.73 -1.78
N SER A 127 15.77 9.65 -2.45
CA SER A 127 17.18 9.29 -2.68
C SER A 127 17.79 10.19 -3.76
N SER A 128 19.11 10.41 -3.70
CA SER A 128 19.84 11.05 -4.79
C SER A 128 20.00 10.11 -5.98
N GLY A 129 20.13 10.68 -7.19
CA GLY A 129 20.40 9.93 -8.40
C GLY A 129 19.20 9.11 -8.93
N ILE A 130 17.99 9.47 -8.57
CA ILE A 130 16.79 8.91 -9.19
C ILE A 130 16.83 9.21 -10.68
N SER A 131 16.60 8.20 -11.52
CA SER A 131 16.40 8.34 -12.97
C SER A 131 15.07 7.73 -13.38
N ILE A 132 14.60 8.13 -14.55
CA ILE A 132 13.35 7.62 -15.13
C ILE A 132 13.64 7.09 -16.53
N VAL A 133 12.92 6.03 -16.92
CA VAL A 133 13.00 5.46 -18.28
C VAL A 133 12.45 6.44 -19.33
N ALA A 134 12.70 6.19 -20.60
CA ALA A 134 12.07 6.95 -21.69
C ALA A 134 10.54 6.97 -21.52
N ARG A 135 9.92 8.09 -21.91
CA ARG A 135 8.47 8.27 -21.71
C ARG A 135 7.65 7.21 -22.44
N GLU A 136 8.06 6.86 -23.62
CA GLU A 136 7.46 5.82 -24.48
C GLU A 136 7.55 4.44 -23.83
N GLU A 137 8.68 4.15 -23.19
CA GLU A 137 8.88 2.91 -22.45
C GLU A 137 7.95 2.84 -21.23
N ALA A 138 7.86 3.92 -20.45
CA ALA A 138 6.95 3.99 -19.30
C ALA A 138 5.49 3.81 -19.73
N VAL A 139 5.05 4.51 -20.79
CA VAL A 139 3.68 4.37 -21.34
C VAL A 139 3.42 2.93 -21.79
N THR A 140 4.38 2.30 -22.45
CA THR A 140 4.26 0.90 -22.90
C THR A 140 4.18 -0.06 -21.72
N ARG A 141 4.98 0.15 -20.67
CA ARG A 141 4.93 -0.62 -19.40
C ARG A 141 3.55 -0.55 -18.76
N TYR A 142 3.02 0.64 -18.58
CA TYR A 142 1.69 0.83 -17.98
C TYR A 142 0.57 0.28 -18.85
N ARG A 143 0.64 0.47 -20.18
CA ARG A 143 -0.33 -0.11 -21.12
C ARG A 143 -0.36 -1.63 -21.04
N ALA A 144 0.80 -2.28 -20.98
CA ALA A 144 0.87 -3.73 -20.83
C ALA A 144 0.22 -4.22 -19.52
N ALA A 145 0.34 -3.45 -18.44
CA ALA A 145 -0.35 -3.74 -17.19
C ALA A 145 -1.87 -3.57 -17.32
N VAL A 146 -2.32 -2.50 -17.98
CA VAL A 146 -3.75 -2.23 -18.23
C VAL A 146 -4.36 -3.31 -19.15
N ASP A 147 -3.67 -3.71 -20.20
CA ASP A 147 -4.13 -4.77 -21.09
C ASP A 147 -4.28 -6.09 -20.32
N ALA A 148 -3.26 -6.46 -19.52
CA ALA A 148 -3.29 -7.68 -18.73
C ALA A 148 -4.45 -7.71 -17.72
N LYS A 149 -4.73 -6.60 -17.03
CA LYS A 149 -5.89 -6.57 -16.10
C LYS A 149 -7.21 -6.68 -16.84
N ASN A 150 -7.35 -6.03 -18.00
CA ASN A 150 -8.60 -6.07 -18.77
C ASN A 150 -8.95 -7.47 -19.28
N GLU A 151 -7.93 -8.30 -19.52
CA GLU A 151 -8.11 -9.71 -19.91
C GLU A 151 -8.61 -10.59 -18.75
N ILE A 152 -8.38 -10.18 -17.47
CA ILE A 152 -8.61 -11.06 -16.29
C ILE A 152 -9.69 -10.48 -15.37
N ASP A 153 -9.49 -9.26 -14.86
CA ASP A 153 -10.43 -8.47 -14.06
C ASP A 153 -10.28 -6.98 -14.39
N ALA A 154 -11.16 -6.47 -15.24
CA ALA A 154 -11.18 -5.06 -15.65
C ALA A 154 -11.35 -4.08 -14.46
N ASN A 155 -11.81 -4.57 -13.29
CA ASN A 155 -11.93 -3.75 -12.09
C ASN A 155 -10.62 -3.63 -11.31
N PHE A 156 -9.62 -4.49 -11.54
CA PHE A 156 -8.32 -4.36 -10.91
C PHE A 156 -7.73 -2.97 -11.20
N VAL A 157 -7.08 -2.33 -10.23
CA VAL A 157 -6.60 -0.95 -10.34
C VAL A 157 -5.11 -0.94 -10.69
N ILE A 158 -4.76 -0.31 -11.82
CA ILE A 158 -3.35 0.00 -12.14
C ILE A 158 -3.08 1.44 -11.77
N MET A 159 -2.07 1.65 -10.93
CA MET A 159 -1.61 2.95 -10.50
C MET A 159 -0.22 3.24 -11.05
N ALA A 160 -0.08 4.36 -11.76
CA ALA A 160 1.20 4.86 -12.24
C ALA A 160 1.80 5.86 -11.25
N GLN A 161 2.98 5.53 -10.71
CA GLN A 161 3.78 6.44 -9.89
C GLN A 161 4.83 7.12 -10.76
N CYS A 162 4.85 8.44 -10.76
CA CYS A 162 5.75 9.24 -11.58
C CYS A 162 6.85 9.91 -10.74
N TYR A 163 8.09 9.50 -10.95
CA TYR A 163 9.29 10.02 -10.28
C TYR A 163 9.94 11.20 -10.98
N ALA A 164 9.39 11.66 -12.10
CA ALA A 164 10.02 12.66 -12.97
C ALA A 164 10.40 13.96 -12.26
N ARG A 165 9.74 14.34 -11.15
CA ARG A 165 10.01 15.62 -10.48
C ARG A 165 11.45 15.72 -9.95
N ASN A 166 11.94 14.67 -9.33
CA ASN A 166 13.27 14.59 -8.70
C ASN A 166 14.28 13.76 -9.50
N ALA A 167 13.88 13.24 -10.65
CA ALA A 167 14.79 12.48 -11.49
C ALA A 167 15.85 13.39 -12.12
N VAL A 168 17.10 12.90 -12.18
CA VAL A 168 18.23 13.61 -12.80
C VAL A 168 17.99 13.95 -14.28
N ASN A 169 17.16 13.16 -14.94
CA ASN A 169 16.73 13.33 -16.34
C ASN A 169 15.25 13.76 -16.44
N GLY A 170 14.70 14.41 -15.42
CA GLY A 170 13.29 14.77 -15.32
C GLY A 170 13.03 16.28 -15.13
N GLY A 171 12.23 16.60 -14.14
CA GLY A 171 11.79 17.94 -13.77
C GLY A 171 10.28 18.15 -13.93
N MET A 172 9.79 19.31 -13.51
CA MET A 172 8.33 19.58 -13.47
C MET A 172 7.65 19.54 -14.84
N ALA A 173 8.32 20.00 -15.89
CA ALA A 173 7.76 19.97 -17.25
C ALA A 173 7.60 18.54 -17.77
N GLU A 174 8.58 17.70 -17.51
CA GLU A 174 8.54 16.27 -17.86
C GLU A 174 7.48 15.53 -17.05
N LEU A 175 7.38 15.82 -15.74
CA LEU A 175 6.33 15.29 -14.89
C LEU A 175 4.93 15.52 -15.50
N LEU A 176 4.59 16.75 -15.81
CA LEU A 176 3.25 17.09 -16.34
C LEU A 176 2.93 16.37 -17.65
N LYS A 177 3.92 16.20 -18.54
CA LYS A 177 3.76 15.44 -19.78
C LYS A 177 3.49 13.97 -19.47
N ARG A 178 4.24 13.36 -18.53
CA ARG A 178 4.09 11.95 -18.15
C ARG A 178 2.76 11.68 -17.50
N LEU A 179 2.36 12.47 -16.50
CA LEU A 179 1.07 12.29 -15.80
C LEU A 179 -0.10 12.26 -16.80
N ARG A 180 -0.11 13.17 -17.78
CA ARG A 180 -1.13 13.18 -18.84
C ARG A 180 -1.08 11.92 -19.70
N ARG A 181 0.08 11.50 -20.13
CA ARG A 181 0.23 10.33 -21.01
C ARG A 181 -0.09 9.02 -20.30
N TYR A 182 0.25 8.90 -19.02
CA TYR A 182 -0.11 7.72 -18.22
C TYR A 182 -1.62 7.55 -18.11
N GLU A 183 -2.34 8.65 -17.86
CA GLU A 183 -3.79 8.62 -17.85
C GLU A 183 -4.40 8.38 -19.23
N GLN A 184 -4.03 9.18 -20.25
CA GLN A 184 -4.74 9.24 -21.51
C GLN A 184 -4.29 8.19 -22.53
N GLU A 185 -3.00 7.84 -22.56
CA GLU A 185 -2.45 6.92 -23.56
C GLU A 185 -2.25 5.52 -22.99
N ALA A 186 -1.77 5.37 -21.75
CA ALA A 186 -1.64 4.07 -21.13
C ALA A 186 -2.95 3.58 -20.50
N GLY A 187 -3.88 4.48 -20.17
CA GLY A 187 -5.19 4.15 -19.62
C GLY A 187 -5.16 3.66 -18.16
N VAL A 188 -4.18 4.10 -17.37
CA VAL A 188 -4.11 3.72 -15.96
C VAL A 188 -5.31 4.27 -15.18
N ASP A 189 -5.72 3.54 -14.14
CA ASP A 189 -6.88 3.91 -13.33
C ASP A 189 -6.57 5.02 -12.33
N TRP A 190 -5.29 5.21 -11.99
CA TRP A 190 -4.86 6.13 -10.95
C TRP A 190 -3.44 6.62 -11.22
N VAL A 191 -3.20 7.91 -11.04
CA VAL A 191 -1.88 8.54 -11.23
C VAL A 191 -1.38 9.11 -9.92
N GLN A 192 -0.11 8.91 -9.61
CA GLN A 192 0.54 9.48 -8.43
C GLN A 192 1.71 10.38 -8.80
N PHE A 193 1.72 11.56 -8.23
CA PHE A 193 2.85 12.48 -8.24
C PHE A 193 3.79 12.18 -7.09
N GLU A 194 4.99 11.68 -7.41
CA GLU A 194 6.02 11.41 -6.42
C GLU A 194 6.84 12.67 -6.14
N ALA A 195 7.08 12.93 -4.86
CA ALA A 195 7.97 13.98 -4.35
C ALA A 195 7.69 15.42 -4.85
N PRO A 196 6.47 15.97 -4.69
CA PRO A 196 6.23 17.40 -4.97
C PRO A 196 7.06 18.29 -4.03
N HIS A 197 7.54 19.43 -4.56
CA HIS A 197 8.28 20.41 -3.77
C HIS A 197 7.37 21.49 -3.17
N SER A 198 6.17 21.65 -3.68
CA SER A 198 5.20 22.62 -3.17
C SER A 198 3.76 22.24 -3.47
N VAL A 199 2.84 22.84 -2.73
CA VAL A 199 1.40 22.74 -2.98
C VAL A 199 1.04 23.32 -4.37
N ALA A 200 1.76 24.35 -4.83
CA ALA A 200 1.56 24.91 -6.16
C ALA A 200 1.85 23.89 -7.28
N GLU A 201 2.87 23.07 -7.12
CA GLU A 201 3.15 21.96 -8.06
C GLU A 201 2.04 20.92 -8.09
N ILE A 202 1.49 20.56 -6.92
CA ILE A 202 0.34 19.62 -6.84
C ILE A 202 -0.87 20.21 -7.58
N LYS A 203 -1.17 21.51 -7.39
CA LYS A 203 -2.27 22.17 -8.11
C LYS A 203 -2.06 22.15 -9.62
N ARG A 204 -0.85 22.42 -10.09
CA ARG A 204 -0.51 22.33 -11.53
C ARG A 204 -0.66 20.91 -12.08
N ALA A 205 -0.21 19.91 -11.33
CA ALA A 205 -0.36 18.51 -11.71
C ALA A 205 -1.85 18.10 -11.76
N ARG A 206 -2.67 18.52 -10.77
CA ARG A 206 -4.11 18.25 -10.77
C ARG A 206 -4.83 18.81 -12.00
N GLN A 207 -4.37 19.92 -12.58
CA GLN A 207 -4.97 20.51 -13.78
C GLN A 207 -4.83 19.61 -15.02
N VAL A 208 -3.76 18.82 -15.11
CA VAL A 208 -3.49 17.95 -16.26
C VAL A 208 -4.03 16.54 -16.12
N VAL A 209 -4.21 16.03 -14.88
CA VAL A 209 -4.81 14.72 -14.60
C VAL A 209 -6.31 14.92 -14.33
N LYS A 210 -7.18 14.13 -14.91
CA LYS A 210 -8.66 14.25 -14.76
C LYS A 210 -9.25 13.15 -13.89
N GLY A 211 -8.71 11.97 -13.94
CA GLY A 211 -9.11 10.81 -13.15
C GLY A 211 -8.57 10.82 -11.71
N PRO A 212 -8.58 9.67 -11.04
CA PRO A 212 -8.02 9.51 -9.71
C PRO A 212 -6.56 9.95 -9.63
N PHE A 213 -6.28 10.83 -8.65
CA PHE A 213 -4.98 11.44 -8.49
C PHE A 213 -4.58 11.53 -7.02
N SER A 214 -3.32 11.28 -6.75
CA SER A 214 -2.69 11.44 -5.43
C SER A 214 -1.30 12.06 -5.56
N ALA A 215 -0.81 12.64 -4.45
CA ALA A 215 0.55 13.14 -4.34
C ALA A 215 1.17 12.67 -3.01
N MET A 216 2.44 12.30 -3.06
CA MET A 216 3.21 11.99 -1.85
C MET A 216 3.63 13.28 -1.14
N LYS A 217 4.11 13.17 0.10
CA LYS A 217 4.60 14.32 0.87
C LYS A 217 5.75 15.06 0.14
N GLY A 218 6.69 14.33 -0.43
CA GLY A 218 7.89 14.90 -1.05
C GLY A 218 8.66 15.83 -0.11
N GLU A 219 9.03 17.01 -0.61
CA GLU A 219 9.75 18.06 0.12
C GLU A 219 8.83 19.04 0.85
N LEU A 220 7.53 18.78 0.92
CA LEU A 220 6.63 19.60 1.73
C LEU A 220 7.07 19.61 3.20
N PRO A 221 6.92 20.73 3.92
CA PRO A 221 7.34 20.86 5.32
C PRO A 221 6.72 19.78 6.23
N ARG A 222 5.48 19.38 5.94
CA ARG A 222 4.77 18.28 6.59
C ARG A 222 3.87 17.55 5.61
N ALA A 223 3.39 16.37 5.99
CA ALA A 223 2.33 15.71 5.26
C ALA A 223 1.04 16.56 5.29
N LEU A 224 0.30 16.57 4.19
CA LEU A 224 -1.01 17.22 4.12
C LEU A 224 -2.03 16.44 4.92
N THR A 225 -2.95 17.13 5.57
CA THR A 225 -4.13 16.52 6.22
C THR A 225 -5.15 16.05 5.17
N LEU A 226 -6.12 15.24 5.58
CA LEU A 226 -7.21 14.82 4.68
C LEU A 226 -8.03 16.01 4.17
N ALA A 227 -8.21 17.06 4.98
CA ALA A 227 -8.88 18.29 4.58
C ALA A 227 -8.12 18.98 3.44
N GLU A 228 -6.80 19.15 3.58
CA GLU A 228 -5.96 19.75 2.54
C GLU A 228 -5.92 18.91 1.26
N HIS A 229 -5.90 17.56 1.35
CA HIS A 229 -6.05 16.71 0.18
C HIS A 229 -7.39 16.94 -0.54
N LYS A 230 -8.48 17.10 0.22
CA LYS A 230 -9.80 17.40 -0.32
C LYS A 230 -9.84 18.75 -1.04
N GLU A 231 -9.27 19.80 -0.45
CA GLU A 231 -9.16 21.12 -1.05
C GLU A 231 -8.37 21.11 -2.38
N LEU A 232 -7.33 20.26 -2.43
CA LEU A 232 -6.52 20.03 -3.63
C LEU A 232 -7.18 19.06 -4.64
N GLN A 233 -8.40 18.60 -4.36
CA GLN A 233 -9.14 17.65 -5.20
C GLN A 233 -8.36 16.34 -5.45
N LEU A 234 -7.58 15.89 -4.47
CA LEU A 234 -6.91 14.61 -4.50
C LEU A 234 -7.88 13.49 -4.07
N ASN A 235 -7.79 12.34 -4.71
CA ASN A 235 -8.67 11.20 -4.43
C ASN A 235 -8.19 10.36 -3.26
N ALA A 236 -6.87 10.35 -3.02
CA ALA A 236 -6.28 9.59 -1.92
C ALA A 236 -5.09 10.33 -1.27
N ALA A 237 -4.92 10.06 0.02
CA ALA A 237 -3.79 10.47 0.85
C ALA A 237 -2.91 9.25 1.16
N TRP A 238 -1.61 9.35 0.90
CA TRP A 238 -0.64 8.29 1.14
C TRP A 238 0.06 8.49 2.48
N TYR A 239 -0.43 7.82 3.50
CA TYR A 239 0.14 7.80 4.85
C TYR A 239 0.79 6.45 5.16
N THR A 240 1.42 5.84 4.16
CA THR A 240 1.85 4.44 4.18
C THR A 240 2.82 4.11 5.30
N PHE A 241 3.66 5.06 5.70
CA PHE A 241 4.68 4.85 6.73
C PHE A 241 4.16 4.95 8.18
N LEU A 242 2.98 5.56 8.43
CA LEU A 242 2.56 5.90 9.78
C LEU A 242 2.40 4.70 10.72
N PRO A 243 1.69 3.60 10.36
CA PRO A 243 1.55 2.45 11.26
C PRO A 243 2.91 1.82 11.61
N ASP A 244 3.78 1.68 10.63
CA ASP A 244 5.12 1.14 10.79
C ASP A 244 5.99 1.98 11.75
N GLN A 245 5.94 3.31 11.60
CA GLN A 245 6.70 4.21 12.48
C GLN A 245 6.21 4.13 13.92
N VAL A 246 4.90 4.09 14.13
CA VAL A 246 4.32 3.94 15.48
C VAL A 246 4.82 2.66 16.14
N LEU A 247 4.79 1.53 15.42
CA LEU A 247 5.27 0.24 15.92
C LEU A 247 6.75 0.27 16.29
N LYS A 248 7.58 0.83 15.43
CA LYS A 248 9.03 0.93 15.64
C LYS A 248 9.36 1.81 16.85
N ILE A 249 8.69 2.95 16.98
CA ILE A 249 8.87 3.86 18.12
C ILE A 249 8.42 3.19 19.42
N ALA A 250 7.25 2.56 19.43
CA ALA A 250 6.73 1.88 20.62
C ALA A 250 7.66 0.72 21.04
N ALA A 251 8.07 -0.13 20.10
CA ALA A 251 8.98 -1.23 20.37
C ALA A 251 10.34 -0.74 20.89
N TRP A 252 10.91 0.30 20.26
CA TRP A 252 12.19 0.87 20.69
C TRP A 252 12.12 1.39 22.13
N ARG A 253 11.13 2.25 22.44
CA ARG A 253 10.95 2.83 23.79
C ARG A 253 10.70 1.76 24.84
N PHE A 254 9.89 0.77 24.51
CA PHE A 254 9.64 -0.34 25.43
C PHE A 254 10.92 -1.12 25.74
N LEU A 255 11.71 -1.45 24.73
CA LEU A 255 12.96 -2.20 24.91
C LEU A 255 14.04 -1.40 25.67
N GLU A 256 14.10 -0.09 25.51
CA GLU A 256 14.96 0.78 26.34
C GLU A 256 14.55 0.69 27.82
N SER A 257 13.23 0.82 28.11
CA SER A 257 12.73 0.70 29.47
C SER A 257 12.91 -0.71 30.05
N PHE A 258 12.67 -1.76 29.24
CA PHE A 258 12.83 -3.15 29.66
C PHE A 258 14.28 -3.47 30.06
N LYS A 259 15.25 -2.90 29.39
CA LYS A 259 16.69 -3.05 29.69
C LYS A 259 17.06 -2.58 31.09
N GLU A 260 16.35 -1.58 31.61
CA GLU A 260 16.58 -0.98 32.93
C GLU A 260 15.68 -1.54 34.03
N LYS A 261 14.42 -1.88 33.69
CA LYS A 261 13.33 -2.17 34.64
C LYS A 261 12.80 -3.60 34.59
N ASP A 262 13.29 -4.42 33.63
CA ASP A 262 12.81 -5.79 33.40
C ASP A 262 11.27 -5.82 33.24
N MET A 263 10.57 -6.76 33.86
CA MET A 263 9.11 -6.91 33.78
C MET A 263 8.32 -5.71 34.29
N ASN A 264 8.91 -4.85 35.12
CA ASN A 264 8.26 -3.61 35.54
C ASN A 264 7.97 -2.67 34.36
N ALA A 265 8.83 -2.67 33.33
CA ALA A 265 8.56 -1.93 32.10
C ALA A 265 7.26 -2.39 31.41
N TRP A 266 6.95 -3.69 31.46
CA TRP A 266 5.71 -4.23 30.90
C TRP A 266 4.48 -3.78 31.70
N PHE A 267 4.57 -3.80 33.04
CA PHE A 267 3.47 -3.36 33.89
C PHE A 267 3.19 -1.87 33.71
N GLU A 268 4.23 -1.03 33.63
CA GLU A 268 4.09 0.40 33.34
C GLU A 268 3.47 0.61 31.94
N PHE A 269 3.98 -0.05 30.92
CA PHE A 269 3.52 0.10 29.53
C PHE A 269 2.03 -0.29 29.39
N THR A 270 1.61 -1.37 30.02
CA THR A 270 0.19 -1.79 29.97
C THR A 270 -0.71 -0.91 30.81
N HIS A 271 -0.20 -0.37 31.93
CA HIS A 271 -0.91 0.62 32.75
C HIS A 271 -1.16 1.94 31.98
N ASP A 272 -0.17 2.38 31.20
CA ASP A 272 -0.26 3.61 30.41
C ASP A 272 -1.12 3.44 29.14
N ASN A 273 -1.47 2.20 28.76
CA ASN A 273 -2.29 1.88 27.61
C ASN A 273 -3.48 0.95 27.98
N PRO A 274 -4.34 1.31 28.95
CA PRO A 274 -5.32 0.40 29.52
C PRO A 274 -6.45 0.01 28.58
N ASP A 275 -6.81 0.87 27.63
CA ASP A 275 -8.03 0.77 26.81
C ASP A 275 -7.81 0.04 25.48
N THR A 276 -6.72 -0.71 25.34
CA THR A 276 -6.48 -1.49 24.14
C THR A 276 -6.88 -2.96 24.33
N PRO A 277 -7.31 -3.67 23.28
CA PRO A 277 -7.57 -5.10 23.35
C PRO A 277 -6.37 -5.95 23.77
N PHE A 278 -5.19 -5.37 23.85
CA PHE A 278 -3.92 -6.04 24.11
C PHE A 278 -3.38 -5.81 25.52
N SER A 279 -3.98 -4.89 26.31
CA SER A 279 -3.40 -4.41 27.57
C SER A 279 -3.80 -5.22 28.82
N GLY A 280 -4.76 -6.10 28.75
CA GLY A 280 -5.41 -6.61 29.97
C GLY A 280 -4.97 -7.99 30.49
N GLY A 281 -3.93 -8.63 29.98
CA GLY A 281 -3.51 -9.97 30.43
C GLY A 281 -4.57 -11.08 30.26
N LYS A 282 -5.76 -10.75 29.77
CA LYS A 282 -6.80 -11.70 29.36
C LYS A 282 -6.56 -12.13 27.93
N ALA A 283 -6.99 -13.35 27.59
CA ALA A 283 -7.06 -13.76 26.19
C ALA A 283 -7.68 -12.64 25.36
N LEU A 284 -7.04 -12.29 24.25
CA LEU A 284 -7.41 -11.15 23.41
C LEU A 284 -8.93 -11.02 23.31
N PRO A 285 -9.57 -9.94 23.84
CA PRO A 285 -11.01 -9.75 23.77
C PRO A 285 -11.50 -9.57 22.33
N TRP A 286 -10.57 -9.31 21.41
CA TRP A 286 -10.79 -9.24 19.98
C TRP A 286 -10.22 -10.50 19.29
N ASP A 287 -11.11 -11.32 18.73
CA ASP A 287 -10.74 -12.54 18.01
C ASP A 287 -10.20 -12.23 16.59
N ALA A 288 -9.07 -11.54 16.56
CA ALA A 288 -8.42 -11.13 15.32
C ALA A 288 -8.00 -12.29 14.42
N THR A 289 -7.76 -13.47 15.01
CA THR A 289 -7.28 -14.65 14.28
C THR A 289 -8.40 -15.58 13.87
N GLY A 290 -9.63 -15.39 14.37
CA GLY A 290 -10.76 -16.30 14.13
C GLY A 290 -10.70 -17.56 14.97
N MET A 291 -9.97 -17.54 16.08
CA MET A 291 -9.80 -18.69 16.97
C MET A 291 -11.14 -19.25 17.45
N SER A 292 -12.09 -18.37 17.80
CA SER A 292 -13.43 -18.77 18.27
C SER A 292 -14.20 -19.57 17.22
N GLU A 293 -14.15 -19.13 15.95
CA GLU A 293 -14.79 -19.85 14.83
C GLU A 293 -14.13 -21.20 14.58
N LEU A 294 -12.81 -21.24 14.55
CA LEU A 294 -12.05 -22.49 14.35
C LEU A 294 -12.30 -23.48 15.47
N SER A 295 -12.34 -23.03 16.73
CA SER A 295 -12.64 -23.90 17.88
C SER A 295 -14.07 -24.47 17.84
N GLN A 296 -15.05 -23.69 17.37
CA GLN A 296 -16.41 -24.18 17.15
C GLN A 296 -16.47 -25.24 16.04
N LEU A 297 -15.75 -25.02 14.93
CA LEU A 297 -15.64 -25.99 13.86
C LEU A 297 -14.96 -27.28 14.34
N GLU A 298 -13.85 -27.18 15.06
CA GLU A 298 -13.14 -28.32 15.64
C GLU A 298 -14.05 -29.14 16.53
N THR A 299 -14.81 -28.50 17.43
CA THR A 299 -15.79 -29.15 18.31
C THR A 299 -16.82 -30.00 17.51
N ARG A 300 -17.30 -29.50 16.36
CA ARG A 300 -18.23 -30.23 15.52
C ARG A 300 -17.64 -31.56 14.99
N TYR A 301 -16.36 -31.61 14.71
CA TYR A 301 -15.70 -32.81 14.21
C TYR A 301 -15.36 -33.81 15.31
N PHE A 302 -15.00 -33.37 16.50
CA PHE A 302 -14.63 -34.24 17.63
C PHE A 302 -15.83 -34.78 18.42
N THR A 303 -16.94 -34.03 18.51
CA THR A 303 -18.15 -34.51 19.23
C THR A 303 -18.83 -35.71 18.54
N LYS A 304 -18.63 -35.92 17.25
CA LYS A 304 -19.16 -37.09 16.53
C LYS A 304 -18.44 -38.41 16.86
N LYS A 305 -17.23 -38.40 17.43
CA LYS A 305 -16.47 -39.59 17.79
C LYS A 305 -16.89 -40.24 19.12
N LYS A 306 -17.66 -39.56 19.98
CA LYS A 306 -18.14 -40.11 21.28
C LYS A 306 -19.48 -40.83 21.20
N ARG A 307 -20.06 -41.01 20.00
CA ARG A 307 -21.35 -41.69 19.79
C ARG A 307 -21.23 -42.99 19.00
N ARG A 308 -20.06 -43.66 19.06
CA ARG A 308 -19.91 -45.05 18.55
C ARG A 308 -19.38 -45.98 19.63
#